data_21ab54292925a7c30fc054ce7620b960
#
_entry.id   21ab54292925a7c30fc054ce7620b960
#
_cell.length_a   1.000
_cell.length_b   1.000
_cell.length_c   1.000
_cell.angle_alpha   90.00
_cell.angle_beta   90.00
_cell.angle_gamma   90.00
#
_symmetry.space_group_name_H-M   'P 1'
#
loop_
_entity.id
_entity.type
_entity.pdbx_description
1 polymer ?
#
loop_
_entity_poly.entity_id
_entity_poly.type
_entity_poly.pdbx_seq_one_letter_code
_entity_poly.pdbx_strand_id
1 'polypeptide(L)'
;MRLRQLLRGTVPARPAWRDARGWTLLELVIVMALIVVLAGIATAQHRNAVTRTKEAVLKENLFRMRDAIDQYYADKNKYPSDLQALVSDQYIREVPVDPFTNSNSTWQTVPAEADASNPSVEVGIYNVKSGSEALALDGTNYADW
;
A
#
# COMPACT_ATOMS: atom_id res chain seq x y z
N MET A 1 82.30 -2.82 -48.98
CA MET A 1 81.40 -3.54 -49.93
C MET A 1 80.03 -3.60 -49.32
N ARG A 2 79.21 -2.85 -49.85
CA ARG A 2 77.74 -2.62 -49.88
C ARG A 2 76.87 -3.25 -48.79
N LEU A 3 76.58 -2.47 -47.75
CA LEU A 3 75.37 -2.55 -46.90
C LEU A 3 74.15 -2.10 -47.70
N ARG A 4 73.16 -2.99 -47.84
CA ARG A 4 71.80 -2.59 -48.12
C ARG A 4 70.96 -2.82 -46.87
N GLN A 5 70.72 -1.75 -46.16
CA GLN A 5 69.72 -1.73 -45.12
C GLN A 5 68.34 -1.68 -45.74
N LEU A 6 67.58 -2.73 -45.50
CA LEU A 6 66.18 -2.87 -45.82
C LEU A 6 65.38 -2.01 -44.81
N LEU A 7 64.85 -0.93 -45.22
CA LEU A 7 63.84 -0.16 -44.47
C LEU A 7 62.57 -1.01 -44.42
N ARG A 8 62.33 -1.68 -43.33
CA ARG A 8 61.00 -2.21 -42.98
C ARG A 8 60.13 -1.05 -42.53
N GLY A 9 59.27 -0.56 -43.41
CA GLY A 9 58.20 0.31 -43.02
C GLY A 9 57.23 -0.36 -42.05
N THR A 10 57.21 0.10 -40.82
CA THR A 10 56.17 -0.26 -39.85
C THR A 10 54.88 0.37 -40.31
N VAL A 11 53.93 -0.47 -40.79
CA VAL A 11 52.55 -0.05 -41.05
C VAL A 11 51.92 0.25 -39.70
N PRO A 12 51.42 1.49 -39.43
CA PRO A 12 50.73 1.76 -38.21
C PRO A 12 49.43 0.96 -38.14
N ALA A 13 49.29 0.14 -37.09
CA ALA A 13 48.06 -0.59 -36.82
C ALA A 13 46.91 0.42 -36.64
N ARG A 14 45.91 0.32 -37.49
CA ARG A 14 44.68 1.12 -37.36
C ARG A 14 44.01 0.77 -36.05
N PRO A 15 43.61 1.72 -35.21
CA PRO A 15 42.89 1.42 -34.00
C PRO A 15 41.54 0.78 -34.31
N ALA A 16 41.26 -0.40 -33.73
CA ALA A 16 40.11 -1.27 -33.97
C ALA A 16 38.77 -0.73 -33.39
N TRP A 17 38.67 0.52 -33.03
CA TRP A 17 37.47 1.09 -32.36
C TRP A 17 36.59 1.98 -33.26
N ARG A 18 36.60 1.73 -34.56
CA ARG A 18 35.75 2.45 -35.51
C ARG A 18 34.60 1.61 -36.09
N ASP A 19 34.09 0.65 -35.35
CA ASP A 19 32.78 0.07 -35.62
C ASP A 19 31.74 0.63 -34.68
N ALA A 20 31.65 1.97 -34.59
CA ALA A 20 30.46 2.63 -34.10
C ALA A 20 29.37 2.48 -35.16
N ARG A 21 28.82 1.26 -35.30
CA ARG A 21 27.58 1.03 -36.00
C ARG A 21 26.52 1.84 -35.27
N GLY A 22 26.15 2.97 -35.86
CA GLY A 22 25.10 3.84 -35.32
C GLY A 22 23.82 2.99 -35.17
N TRP A 23 23.19 3.12 -34.03
CA TRP A 23 21.87 2.54 -33.78
C TRP A 23 20.96 2.90 -34.97
N THR A 24 20.31 1.91 -35.53
CA THR A 24 19.37 2.14 -36.65
C THR A 24 18.10 2.78 -36.03
N LEU A 25 17.41 3.59 -36.81
CA LEU A 25 16.14 4.19 -36.41
C LEU A 25 15.12 3.10 -36.02
N LEU A 26 15.14 1.95 -36.71
CA LEU A 26 14.33 0.79 -36.36
C LEU A 26 14.65 0.24 -34.97
N GLU A 27 15.92 0.11 -34.61
CA GLU A 27 16.36 -0.37 -33.31
C GLU A 27 15.90 0.57 -32.18
N LEU A 28 16.01 1.88 -32.39
CA LEU A 28 15.50 2.88 -31.46
C LEU A 28 13.98 2.74 -31.26
N VAL A 29 13.22 2.57 -32.33
CA VAL A 29 11.75 2.38 -32.25
C VAL A 29 11.39 1.11 -31.49
N ILE A 30 12.10 0.00 -31.72
CA ILE A 30 11.87 -1.26 -31.00
C ILE A 30 12.17 -1.09 -29.50
N VAL A 31 13.29 -0.47 -29.15
CA VAL A 31 13.65 -0.22 -27.75
C VAL A 31 12.61 0.65 -27.06
N MET A 32 12.17 1.74 -27.71
CA MET A 32 11.13 2.59 -27.16
C MET A 32 9.79 1.85 -26.97
N ALA A 33 9.42 1.00 -27.93
CA ALA A 33 8.21 0.17 -27.80
C ALA A 33 8.30 -0.79 -26.61
N LEU A 34 9.44 -1.44 -26.41
CA LEU A 34 9.67 -2.32 -25.26
C LEU A 34 9.60 -1.57 -23.92
N ILE A 35 10.18 -0.36 -23.85
CA ILE A 35 10.12 0.47 -22.65
C ILE A 35 8.67 0.83 -22.29
N VAL A 36 7.85 1.22 -23.28
CA VAL A 36 6.44 1.57 -23.08
C VAL A 36 5.65 0.36 -22.54
N VAL A 37 5.87 -0.83 -23.11
CA VAL A 37 5.21 -2.07 -22.64
C VAL A 37 5.61 -2.39 -21.20
N LEU A 38 6.90 -2.35 -20.87
CA LEU A 38 7.40 -2.61 -19.53
C LEU A 38 6.89 -1.59 -18.51
N ALA A 39 6.86 -0.30 -18.87
CA ALA A 39 6.31 0.75 -18.03
C ALA A 39 4.81 0.54 -17.74
N GLY A 40 4.05 0.07 -18.71
CA GLY A 40 2.63 -0.28 -18.55
C GLY A 40 2.41 -1.36 -17.49
N ILE A 41 3.19 -2.44 -17.56
CA ILE A 41 3.12 -3.55 -16.60
C ILE A 41 3.54 -3.09 -15.19
N ALA A 42 4.63 -2.34 -15.09
CA ALA A 42 5.13 -1.82 -13.81
C ALA A 42 4.10 -0.95 -13.09
N THR A 43 3.36 -0.12 -13.83
CA THR A 43 2.34 0.77 -13.26
C THR A 43 1.17 -0.02 -12.65
N ALA A 44 0.70 -1.08 -13.31
CA ALA A 44 -0.39 -1.92 -12.81
C ALA A 44 0.00 -2.64 -11.51
N GLN A 45 1.21 -3.19 -11.44
CA GLN A 45 1.71 -3.87 -10.24
C GLN A 45 1.89 -2.90 -9.06
N HIS A 46 2.34 -1.68 -9.31
CA HIS A 46 2.50 -0.66 -8.27
C HIS A 46 1.16 -0.32 -7.60
N ARG A 47 0.10 -0.13 -8.36
CA ARG A 47 -1.24 0.16 -7.82
C ARG A 47 -1.73 -0.94 -6.89
N ASN A 48 -1.60 -2.20 -7.29
CA ASN A 48 -2.00 -3.34 -6.46
C ASN A 48 -1.17 -3.45 -5.17
N ALA A 49 0.13 -3.15 -5.22
CA ALA A 49 0.99 -3.14 -4.04
C ALA A 49 0.57 -2.06 -3.03
N VAL A 50 0.25 -0.85 -3.50
CA VAL A 50 -0.26 0.23 -2.65
C VAL A 50 -1.60 -0.14 -2.01
N THR A 51 -2.53 -0.73 -2.78
CA THR A 51 -3.82 -1.16 -2.25
C THR A 51 -3.65 -2.24 -1.18
N ARG A 52 -2.80 -3.26 -1.40
CA ARG A 52 -2.49 -4.29 -0.39
C ARG A 52 -1.94 -3.69 0.91
N THR A 53 -1.07 -2.69 0.80
CA THR A 53 -0.54 -2.01 1.98
C THR A 53 -1.65 -1.29 2.74
N LYS A 54 -2.54 -0.59 2.05
CA LYS A 54 -3.71 0.06 2.67
C LYS A 54 -4.65 -0.95 3.32
N GLU A 55 -4.90 -2.09 2.69
CA GLU A 55 -5.71 -3.18 3.27
C GLU A 55 -5.08 -3.73 4.55
N ALA A 56 -3.77 -3.92 4.58
CA ALA A 56 -3.07 -4.36 5.78
C ALA A 56 -3.18 -3.35 6.92
N VAL A 57 -3.02 -2.05 6.61
CA VAL A 57 -3.21 -0.97 7.60
C VAL A 57 -4.66 -0.91 8.10
N LEU A 58 -5.65 -1.07 7.21
CA LEU A 58 -7.06 -1.10 7.60
C LEU A 58 -7.35 -2.26 8.58
N LYS A 59 -6.89 -3.46 8.25
CA LYS A 59 -7.06 -4.65 9.12
C LYS A 59 -6.42 -4.45 10.49
N GLU A 60 -5.22 -3.90 10.53
CA GLU A 60 -4.52 -3.59 11.78
C GLU A 60 -5.28 -2.53 12.61
N ASN A 61 -5.79 -1.47 11.98
CA ASN A 61 -6.56 -0.44 12.66
C ASN A 61 -7.86 -1.00 13.23
N LEU A 62 -8.59 -1.81 12.45
CA LEU A 62 -9.80 -2.49 12.92
C LEU A 62 -9.50 -3.43 14.09
N PHE A 63 -8.44 -4.22 14.00
CA PHE A 63 -8.02 -5.12 15.07
C PHE A 63 -7.74 -4.36 16.36
N ARG A 64 -6.94 -3.28 16.28
CA ARG A 64 -6.59 -2.46 17.47
C ARG A 64 -7.81 -1.79 18.11
N MET A 65 -8.73 -1.29 17.30
CA MET A 65 -9.95 -0.67 17.85
C MET A 65 -10.87 -1.71 18.50
N ARG A 66 -11.02 -2.87 17.91
CA ARG A 66 -11.80 -3.98 18.49
C ARG A 66 -11.18 -4.50 19.78
N ASP A 67 -9.88 -4.70 19.78
CA ASP A 67 -9.14 -5.10 20.99
C ASP A 67 -9.31 -4.07 22.12
N ALA A 68 -9.26 -2.77 21.81
CA ALA A 68 -9.49 -1.70 22.78
C ALA A 68 -10.95 -1.69 23.31
N ILE A 69 -11.93 -1.99 22.45
CA ILE A 69 -13.34 -2.14 22.88
C ILE A 69 -13.48 -3.32 23.84
N ASP A 70 -12.84 -4.44 23.53
CA ASP A 70 -12.89 -5.64 24.37
C ASP A 70 -12.19 -5.42 25.72
N GLN A 71 -11.05 -4.73 25.76
CA GLN A 71 -10.37 -4.34 26.98
C GLN A 71 -11.22 -3.38 27.84
N TYR A 72 -11.84 -2.38 27.19
CA TYR A 72 -12.73 -1.46 27.87
C TYR A 72 -13.90 -2.20 28.53
N TYR A 73 -14.49 -3.17 27.82
CA TYR A 73 -15.58 -3.99 28.35
C TYR A 73 -15.12 -4.88 29.50
N ALA A 74 -13.93 -5.49 29.39
CA ALA A 74 -13.38 -6.32 30.46
C ALA A 74 -13.13 -5.55 31.76
N ASP A 75 -12.68 -4.28 31.64
CA ASP A 75 -12.37 -3.45 32.80
C ASP A 75 -13.61 -2.79 33.42
N LYS A 76 -14.56 -2.37 32.58
CA LYS A 76 -15.69 -1.54 33.05
C LYS A 76 -17.06 -2.26 33.03
N ASN A 77 -17.11 -3.50 32.55
CA ASN A 77 -18.36 -4.28 32.39
C ASN A 77 -19.44 -3.55 31.56
N LYS A 78 -19.03 -2.64 30.68
CA LYS A 78 -19.90 -1.92 29.77
C LYS A 78 -19.14 -1.54 28.51
N TYR A 79 -19.85 -1.44 27.40
CA TYR A 79 -19.25 -0.97 26.15
C TYR A 79 -19.02 0.55 26.13
N PRO A 80 -18.02 1.05 25.40
CA PRO A 80 -17.79 2.50 25.26
C PRO A 80 -18.95 3.17 24.53
N SER A 81 -19.30 4.40 24.92
CA SER A 81 -20.37 5.17 24.27
C SER A 81 -20.04 5.54 22.82
N ASP A 82 -18.77 5.81 22.57
CA ASP A 82 -18.22 6.17 21.26
C ASP A 82 -16.73 5.80 21.18
N LEU A 83 -16.12 5.95 20.01
CA LEU A 83 -14.68 5.69 19.83
C LEU A 83 -13.81 6.72 20.57
N GLN A 84 -14.32 7.91 20.84
CA GLN A 84 -13.58 8.93 21.58
C GLN A 84 -13.46 8.58 23.09
N ALA A 85 -14.40 7.81 23.63
CA ALA A 85 -14.32 7.29 24.99
C ALA A 85 -13.09 6.39 25.17
N LEU A 86 -12.71 5.60 24.14
CA LEU A 86 -11.49 4.79 24.17
C LEU A 86 -10.21 5.65 24.25
N VAL A 87 -10.22 6.82 23.62
CA VAL A 87 -9.10 7.78 23.68
C VAL A 87 -9.05 8.45 25.05
N SER A 88 -10.20 8.92 25.55
CA SER A 88 -10.31 9.61 26.84
C SER A 88 -9.88 8.74 28.02
N ASP A 89 -10.20 7.45 27.93
CA ASP A 89 -9.86 6.45 28.95
C ASP A 89 -8.52 5.73 28.68
N GLN A 90 -7.75 6.21 27.68
CA GLN A 90 -6.38 5.79 27.37
C GLN A 90 -6.21 4.34 26.87
N TYR A 91 -7.25 3.71 26.35
CA TYR A 91 -7.16 2.39 25.69
C TYR A 91 -6.50 2.49 24.32
N ILE A 92 -6.72 3.61 23.61
CA ILE A 92 -6.01 3.98 22.39
C ILE A 92 -5.50 5.42 22.52
N ARG A 93 -4.42 5.76 21.83
CA ARG A 93 -3.88 7.13 21.83
C ARG A 93 -4.74 8.11 21.06
N GLU A 94 -5.25 7.66 19.92
CA GLU A 94 -6.09 8.43 19.01
C GLU A 94 -6.93 7.47 18.17
N VAL A 95 -8.05 7.93 17.65
CA VAL A 95 -8.83 7.18 16.67
C VAL A 95 -8.05 7.15 15.36
N PRO A 96 -7.67 5.96 14.86
CA PRO A 96 -6.84 5.85 13.65
C PRO A 96 -7.59 6.38 12.42
N VAL A 97 -6.82 6.80 11.42
CA VAL A 97 -7.35 7.22 10.13
C VAL A 97 -7.64 5.98 9.28
N ASP A 98 -8.83 5.93 8.69
CA ASP A 98 -9.16 4.91 7.68
C ASP A 98 -8.38 5.21 6.39
N PRO A 99 -7.53 4.29 5.91
CA PRO A 99 -6.65 4.54 4.76
C PRO A 99 -7.38 4.67 3.42
N PHE A 100 -8.67 4.29 3.35
CA PHE A 100 -9.48 4.38 2.14
C PHE A 100 -10.33 5.64 2.09
N THR A 101 -10.84 6.10 3.22
CA THR A 101 -11.59 7.37 3.31
C THR A 101 -10.70 8.56 3.65
N ASN A 102 -9.45 8.31 4.10
CA ASN A 102 -8.50 9.29 4.63
C ASN A 102 -9.08 10.15 5.76
N SER A 103 -9.95 9.57 6.58
CA SER A 103 -10.61 10.23 7.71
C SER A 103 -10.68 9.31 8.92
N ASN A 104 -10.64 9.90 10.11
CA ASN A 104 -10.87 9.20 11.38
C ASN A 104 -12.34 9.27 11.85
N SER A 105 -13.19 10.00 11.14
CA SER A 105 -14.60 10.19 11.48
C SER A 105 -15.56 9.35 10.66
N THR A 106 -15.05 8.56 9.70
CA THR A 106 -15.86 7.75 8.79
C THR A 106 -16.09 6.32 9.27
N TRP A 107 -15.52 5.95 10.39
CA TRP A 107 -15.73 4.62 10.98
C TRP A 107 -17.21 4.37 11.26
N GLN A 108 -17.70 3.21 10.82
CA GLN A 108 -19.06 2.77 11.13
C GLN A 108 -19.03 1.99 12.44
N THR A 109 -19.79 2.47 13.42
CA THR A 109 -19.89 1.82 14.72
C THR A 109 -21.12 0.90 14.75
N VAL A 110 -20.94 -0.29 15.30
CA VAL A 110 -22.02 -1.26 15.50
C VAL A 110 -22.38 -1.26 16.98
N PRO A 111 -23.62 -0.90 17.34
CA PRO A 111 -24.04 -0.89 18.73
C PRO A 111 -24.15 -2.32 19.28
N ALA A 112 -23.91 -2.47 20.58
CA ALA A 112 -24.17 -3.71 21.29
C ALA A 112 -25.69 -4.01 21.32
N GLU A 113 -26.04 -5.25 21.51
CA GLU A 113 -27.45 -5.60 21.74
C GLU A 113 -27.91 -5.02 23.08
N ALA A 114 -29.08 -4.41 23.09
CA ALA A 114 -29.68 -3.88 24.32
C ALA A 114 -30.01 -5.07 25.26
N ASP A 115 -29.54 -4.99 26.49
CA ASP A 115 -29.92 -5.97 27.51
C ASP A 115 -31.41 -5.82 27.84
N ALA A 116 -32.20 -6.82 27.41
CA ALA A 116 -33.66 -6.83 27.68
C ALA A 116 -34.01 -6.81 29.18
N SER A 117 -33.05 -7.18 30.04
CA SER A 117 -33.21 -7.16 31.51
C SER A 117 -32.90 -5.79 32.12
N ASN A 118 -32.24 -4.90 31.38
CA ASN A 118 -31.90 -3.56 31.88
C ASN A 118 -31.95 -2.49 30.79
N PRO A 119 -33.16 -2.07 30.35
CA PRO A 119 -33.35 -1.14 29.23
C PRO A 119 -32.84 0.29 29.50
N SER A 120 -32.39 0.58 30.70
CA SER A 120 -31.86 1.90 31.12
C SER A 120 -30.36 2.04 30.87
N VAL A 121 -29.64 0.98 30.47
CA VAL A 121 -28.20 1.05 30.18
C VAL A 121 -28.02 1.58 28.76
N GLU A 122 -27.26 2.66 28.61
CA GLU A 122 -26.87 3.16 27.30
C GLU A 122 -26.18 2.08 26.49
N VAL A 123 -26.71 1.85 25.30
CA VAL A 123 -26.16 0.87 24.36
C VAL A 123 -24.85 1.41 23.80
N GLY A 124 -23.74 0.83 24.26
CA GLY A 124 -22.41 1.21 23.79
C GLY A 124 -22.05 0.56 22.46
N ILE A 125 -20.86 0.85 21.96
CA ILE A 125 -20.31 0.32 20.72
C ILE A 125 -19.67 -1.04 20.97
N TYR A 126 -20.18 -2.07 20.30
CA TYR A 126 -19.67 -3.43 20.34
C TYR A 126 -18.60 -3.69 19.27
N ASN A 127 -18.73 -3.10 18.07
CA ASN A 127 -17.84 -3.36 16.95
C ASN A 127 -17.65 -2.10 16.10
N VAL A 128 -16.64 -2.11 15.28
CA VAL A 128 -16.31 -1.04 14.34
C VAL A 128 -15.97 -1.63 12.97
N LYS A 129 -16.39 -0.93 11.91
CA LYS A 129 -16.17 -1.29 10.51
C LYS A 129 -15.63 -0.09 9.74
N SER A 130 -15.04 -0.34 8.56
CA SER A 130 -14.62 0.74 7.67
C SER A 130 -15.83 1.51 7.13
N GLY A 131 -15.67 2.81 6.94
CA GLY A 131 -16.64 3.66 6.26
C GLY A 131 -16.53 3.63 4.73
N SER A 132 -15.63 2.84 4.18
CA SER A 132 -15.43 2.75 2.73
C SER A 132 -16.31 1.67 2.11
N GLU A 133 -17.10 2.05 1.10
CA GLU A 133 -17.91 1.12 0.29
C GLU A 133 -17.13 0.51 -0.89
N ALA A 134 -15.83 0.80 -1.02
CA ALA A 134 -15.01 0.28 -2.10
C ALA A 134 -14.77 -1.23 -1.93
N LEU A 135 -14.47 -1.89 -3.05
CA LEU A 135 -14.14 -3.32 -3.09
C LEU A 135 -12.65 -3.53 -2.82
N ALA A 136 -12.36 -4.51 -1.99
CA ALA A 136 -11.03 -5.02 -1.73
C ALA A 136 -10.49 -5.83 -2.93
N LEU A 137 -9.19 -6.11 -2.92
CA LEU A 137 -8.54 -6.91 -3.97
C LEU A 137 -9.07 -8.37 -4.05
N ASP A 138 -9.67 -8.87 -2.98
CA ASP A 138 -10.31 -10.18 -2.91
C ASP A 138 -11.79 -10.16 -3.33
N GLY A 139 -12.34 -8.98 -3.66
CA GLY A 139 -13.72 -8.79 -4.07
C GLY A 139 -14.72 -8.57 -2.93
N THR A 140 -14.28 -8.57 -1.67
CA THR A 140 -15.13 -8.21 -0.52
C THR A 140 -15.28 -6.70 -0.40
N ASN A 141 -16.32 -6.23 0.29
CA ASN A 141 -16.48 -4.80 0.55
C ASN A 141 -15.76 -4.43 1.86
N TYR A 142 -15.02 -3.32 1.89
CA TYR A 142 -14.37 -2.86 3.12
C TYR A 142 -15.34 -2.55 4.25
N ALA A 143 -16.57 -2.12 3.94
CA ALA A 143 -17.63 -1.91 4.93
C ALA A 143 -18.09 -3.21 5.64
N ASP A 144 -17.70 -4.37 5.14
CA ASP A 144 -18.03 -5.66 5.75
C ASP A 144 -16.90 -6.18 6.66
N TRP A 145 -15.76 -5.53 6.63
CA TRP A 145 -14.57 -5.95 7.41
C TRP A 145 -14.61 -5.62 8.90
#